data_e29568bf7c7fdc470ff0660c77c2c0f6
#
_entry.id   e29568bf7c7fdc470ff0660c77c2c0f6
#
_cell.length_a   1.000
_cell.length_b   1.000
_cell.length_c   1.000
_cell.angle_alpha   90.00
_cell.angle_beta   90.00
_cell.angle_gamma   90.00
#
_symmetry.space_group_name_H-M   'P 1'
#
loop_
_entity.id
_entity.type
_entity.pdbx_description
1 polymer ?
#
loop_
_entity_poly.entity_id
_entity_poly.type
_entity_poly.pdbx_seq_one_letter_code
_entity_poly.pdbx_strand_id
1 'polypeptide(L)'
;MYQLDSEIWFPDPYKYHPESEIVAVGGDLSAQRLILAYSLGIFPWFNEGDEIFWWSPDPRFVLFPEELKISKSMRKILRVGKFVFTENKCFEEVMRNCANISRRGQDGTWISEEMIKAYTELNQQGKAKSIEVWENGELVGGFYGVELGYVFCGESMFSKVSNASKAGFIQFVEKNADRYQLIDCQVYTEHLESLGAREIPKIEFLDILRKPTN
;
A
#
# COMPACT_ATOMS: atom_id res chain seq x y z
N MET A 1 -20.01 8.49 -9.55
CA MET A 1 -19.00 9.19 -8.71
C MET A 1 -19.72 10.10 -7.74
N TYR A 2 -19.38 10.08 -6.45
CA TYR A 2 -20.02 10.85 -5.39
C TYR A 2 -19.15 12.06 -5.02
N GLN A 3 -19.76 13.21 -4.72
CA GLN A 3 -19.08 14.39 -4.18
C GLN A 3 -19.07 14.29 -2.67
N LEU A 4 -17.87 14.28 -2.05
CA LEU A 4 -17.70 14.30 -0.59
C LEU A 4 -17.60 15.74 -0.08
N ASP A 5 -18.14 15.95 1.11
CA ASP A 5 -18.09 17.19 1.86
C ASP A 5 -17.26 17.04 3.15
N SER A 6 -17.50 17.86 4.14
CA SER A 6 -16.81 17.79 5.44
C SER A 6 -17.29 16.63 6.33
N GLU A 7 -18.44 16.02 6.06
CA GLU A 7 -18.92 14.85 6.79
C GLU A 7 -18.12 13.60 6.40
N ILE A 8 -17.81 12.75 7.39
CA ILE A 8 -17.00 11.55 7.16
C ILE A 8 -17.90 10.40 6.77
N TRP A 9 -18.03 10.17 5.49
CA TRP A 9 -18.79 9.08 4.91
C TRP A 9 -18.22 8.65 3.56
N PHE A 10 -18.57 7.44 3.12
CA PHE A 10 -18.41 6.93 1.77
C PHE A 10 -19.66 6.15 1.37
N PRO A 11 -19.98 6.08 0.06
CA PRO A 11 -21.04 5.21 -0.40
C PRO A 11 -20.69 3.74 -0.18
N ASP A 12 -21.71 2.89 -0.09
CA ASP A 12 -21.58 1.45 0.13
C ASP A 12 -20.78 0.79 -1.02
N PRO A 13 -19.61 0.19 -0.77
CA PRO A 13 -18.73 -0.37 -1.81
C PRO A 13 -19.38 -1.52 -2.59
N TYR A 14 -20.45 -2.14 -2.10
CA TYR A 14 -21.20 -3.18 -2.81
C TYR A 14 -22.21 -2.63 -3.82
N LYS A 15 -22.45 -1.31 -3.81
CA LYS A 15 -23.47 -0.66 -4.66
C LYS A 15 -22.87 0.20 -5.78
N TYR A 16 -21.55 0.17 -5.99
CA TYR A 16 -20.94 0.91 -7.08
C TYR A 16 -21.29 0.32 -8.43
N HIS A 17 -21.41 1.22 -9.40
CA HIS A 17 -21.50 0.80 -10.79
C HIS A 17 -20.19 0.11 -11.20
N PRO A 18 -20.21 -1.13 -11.73
CA PRO A 18 -18.99 -1.89 -12.04
C PRO A 18 -18.09 -1.23 -13.10
N GLU A 19 -18.59 -0.21 -13.83
CA GLU A 19 -17.83 0.50 -14.87
C GLU A 19 -16.99 1.67 -14.34
N SER A 20 -17.10 2.02 -13.05
CA SER A 20 -16.35 3.13 -12.45
C SER A 20 -15.45 2.66 -11.32
N GLU A 21 -14.14 2.79 -11.51
CA GLU A 21 -13.17 2.54 -10.45
C GLU A 21 -13.08 3.73 -9.47
N ILE A 22 -13.46 4.95 -9.93
CA ILE A 22 -13.52 6.15 -9.10
C ILE A 22 -14.87 6.20 -8.40
N VAL A 23 -14.82 6.11 -7.11
CA VAL A 23 -15.98 6.07 -6.22
C VAL A 23 -16.49 7.46 -5.89
N ALA A 24 -15.58 8.32 -5.47
CA ALA A 24 -15.89 9.64 -4.95
C ALA A 24 -14.78 10.63 -5.28
N VAL A 25 -15.10 11.93 -5.12
CA VAL A 25 -14.18 13.04 -5.29
C VAL A 25 -14.38 14.06 -4.16
N GLY A 26 -13.31 14.77 -3.78
CA GLY A 26 -13.34 15.77 -2.71
C GLY A 26 -13.15 15.18 -1.31
N GLY A 27 -13.68 15.87 -0.29
CA GLY A 27 -13.42 15.54 1.11
C GLY A 27 -12.03 16.02 1.56
N ASP A 28 -11.41 15.27 2.46
CA ASP A 28 -10.11 15.60 3.08
C ASP A 28 -9.29 14.33 3.33
N LEU A 29 -8.03 14.49 3.74
CA LEU A 29 -7.13 13.38 4.12
C LEU A 29 -7.05 13.17 5.64
N SER A 30 -8.10 13.51 6.39
CA SER A 30 -8.12 13.25 7.84
C SER A 30 -7.94 11.77 8.15
N ALA A 31 -7.28 11.46 9.26
CA ALA A 31 -7.06 10.07 9.68
C ALA A 31 -8.36 9.27 9.76
N GLN A 32 -9.45 9.90 10.22
CA GLN A 32 -10.76 9.25 10.31
C GLN A 32 -11.31 8.89 8.93
N ARG A 33 -11.22 9.79 7.95
CA ARG A 33 -11.68 9.52 6.57
C ARG A 33 -10.81 8.46 5.90
N LEU A 34 -9.48 8.53 6.05
CA LEU A 34 -8.57 7.54 5.51
C LEU A 34 -8.87 6.14 6.07
N ILE A 35 -9.01 6.00 7.40
CA ILE A 35 -9.33 4.72 8.04
C ILE A 35 -10.67 4.17 7.54
N LEU A 36 -11.70 5.03 7.43
CA LEU A 36 -13.00 4.63 6.88
C LEU A 36 -12.86 4.17 5.43
N ALA A 37 -12.16 4.94 4.58
CA ALA A 37 -11.94 4.58 3.18
C ALA A 37 -11.30 3.20 3.04
N TYR A 38 -10.16 2.99 3.70
CA TYR A 38 -9.46 1.69 3.65
C TYR A 38 -10.33 0.54 4.16
N SER A 39 -11.12 0.74 5.22
CA SER A 39 -12.05 -0.28 5.74
C SER A 39 -13.15 -0.67 4.75
N LEU A 40 -13.40 0.19 3.76
CA LEU A 40 -14.36 -0.02 2.67
C LEU A 40 -13.67 -0.41 1.34
N GLY A 41 -12.38 -0.72 1.36
CA GLY A 41 -11.62 -1.07 0.16
C GLY A 41 -11.36 0.11 -0.78
N ILE A 42 -11.44 1.32 -0.26
CA ILE A 42 -11.27 2.58 -0.99
C ILE A 42 -9.93 3.20 -0.60
N PHE A 43 -9.23 3.82 -1.55
CA PHE A 43 -7.98 4.54 -1.29
C PHE A 43 -7.90 5.83 -2.11
N PRO A 44 -7.17 6.87 -1.64
CA PRO A 44 -6.96 8.10 -2.38
C PRO A 44 -5.85 7.92 -3.41
N TRP A 45 -6.09 8.40 -4.65
CA TRP A 45 -5.06 8.51 -5.67
C TRP A 45 -5.38 9.67 -6.61
N PHE A 46 -4.55 10.71 -6.57
CA PHE A 46 -4.73 11.99 -7.28
C PHE A 46 -3.38 12.69 -7.41
N ASN A 47 -3.26 13.64 -8.34
CA ASN A 47 -2.04 14.44 -8.48
C ASN A 47 -2.08 15.68 -7.58
N GLU A 48 -0.91 16.21 -7.26
CA GLU A 48 -0.82 17.47 -6.52
C GLU A 48 -1.55 18.60 -7.25
N GLY A 49 -2.44 19.30 -6.54
CA GLY A 49 -3.28 20.38 -7.09
C GLY A 49 -4.61 19.92 -7.67
N ASP A 50 -4.84 18.64 -7.84
CA ASP A 50 -6.15 18.09 -8.22
C ASP A 50 -7.05 17.91 -6.98
N GLU A 51 -8.36 17.73 -7.20
CA GLU A 51 -9.25 17.24 -6.16
C GLU A 51 -8.87 15.82 -5.76
N ILE A 52 -9.17 15.43 -4.51
CA ILE A 52 -8.91 14.09 -4.02
C ILE A 52 -9.84 13.10 -4.73
N PHE A 53 -9.29 12.18 -5.53
CA PHE A 53 -10.03 11.06 -6.11
C PHE A 53 -9.89 9.83 -5.24
N TRP A 54 -11.03 9.17 -4.98
CA TRP A 54 -11.14 7.97 -4.18
C TRP A 54 -11.46 6.77 -5.07
N TRP A 55 -10.60 5.76 -5.03
CA TRP A 55 -10.60 4.63 -5.95
C TRP A 55 -10.96 3.32 -5.26
N SER A 56 -11.65 2.45 -5.98
CA SER A 56 -11.92 1.06 -5.59
C SER A 56 -11.98 0.17 -6.83
N PRO A 57 -10.82 -0.26 -7.36
CA PRO A 57 -10.74 -1.05 -8.58
C PRO A 57 -11.45 -2.41 -8.49
N ASP A 58 -11.94 -2.87 -9.63
CA ASP A 58 -12.43 -4.23 -9.85
C ASP A 58 -11.91 -4.73 -11.21
N PRO A 59 -11.03 -5.74 -11.26
CA PRO A 59 -10.58 -6.59 -10.15
C PRO A 59 -9.62 -5.88 -9.19
N ARG A 60 -9.47 -6.44 -7.97
CA ARG A 60 -8.46 -6.00 -6.99
C ARG A 60 -7.21 -6.85 -7.12
N PHE A 61 -6.04 -6.20 -7.16
CA PHE A 61 -4.75 -6.89 -7.22
C PHE A 61 -4.20 -7.14 -5.82
N VAL A 62 -3.96 -8.41 -5.47
CA VAL A 62 -3.64 -8.83 -4.10
C VAL A 62 -2.58 -9.92 -4.06
N LEU A 63 -1.89 -10.05 -2.93
CA LEU A 63 -1.02 -11.20 -2.64
C LEU A 63 -1.51 -11.91 -1.37
N PHE A 64 -1.81 -13.20 -1.48
CA PHE A 64 -1.96 -14.07 -0.32
C PHE A 64 -0.57 -14.50 0.15
N PRO A 65 -0.22 -14.35 1.46
CA PRO A 65 1.13 -14.67 1.94
C PRO A 65 1.61 -16.07 1.59
N GLU A 66 0.72 -17.06 1.59
CA GLU A 66 1.01 -18.46 1.22
C GLU A 66 1.30 -18.65 -0.28
N GLU A 67 0.90 -17.69 -1.13
CA GLU A 67 1.16 -17.70 -2.57
C GLU A 67 2.47 -16.97 -2.94
N LEU A 68 3.24 -16.47 -1.96
CA LEU A 68 4.47 -15.72 -2.19
C LEU A 68 5.50 -16.53 -2.99
N LYS A 69 5.90 -16.01 -4.15
CA LYS A 69 6.89 -16.61 -5.04
C LYS A 69 8.25 -15.94 -4.86
N ILE A 70 9.25 -16.70 -4.45
CA ILE A 70 10.62 -16.23 -4.26
C ILE A 70 11.54 -16.91 -5.27
N SER A 71 12.11 -16.13 -6.20
CA SER A 71 13.04 -16.65 -7.20
C SER A 71 14.33 -17.20 -6.57
N LYS A 72 15.03 -18.09 -7.28
CA LYS A 72 16.33 -18.64 -6.81
C LYS A 72 17.35 -17.53 -6.56
N SER A 73 17.38 -16.48 -7.40
CA SER A 73 18.28 -15.34 -7.24
C SER A 73 17.95 -14.53 -5.98
N MET A 74 16.66 -14.27 -5.69
CA MET A 74 16.25 -13.59 -4.46
C MET A 74 16.55 -14.39 -3.21
N ARG A 75 16.32 -15.71 -3.20
CA ARG A 75 16.72 -16.59 -2.08
C ARG A 75 18.23 -16.50 -1.79
N LYS A 76 19.06 -16.40 -2.84
CA LYS A 76 20.52 -16.21 -2.66
C LYS A 76 20.83 -14.86 -2.03
N ILE A 77 20.20 -13.76 -2.48
CA ILE A 77 20.40 -12.40 -1.94
C ILE A 77 20.01 -12.35 -0.46
N LEU A 78 18.83 -12.86 -0.10
CA LEU A 78 18.35 -12.90 1.27
C LEU A 78 19.28 -13.70 2.18
N ARG A 79 19.76 -14.89 1.72
CA ARG A 79 20.67 -15.74 2.48
C ARG A 79 22.05 -15.13 2.73
N VAL A 80 22.56 -14.33 1.81
CA VAL A 80 23.86 -13.62 1.97
C VAL A 80 23.78 -12.55 3.05
N GLY A 81 22.57 -12.09 3.43
CA GLY A 81 22.40 -11.09 4.48
C GLY A 81 22.88 -9.70 4.07
N LYS A 82 22.81 -9.39 2.77
CA LYS A 82 23.22 -8.09 2.22
C LYS A 82 22.46 -6.92 2.85
N PHE A 83 21.17 -7.13 3.16
CA PHE A 83 20.26 -6.11 3.65
C PHE A 83 19.88 -6.33 5.11
N VAL A 84 19.74 -5.23 5.85
CA VAL A 84 19.12 -5.19 7.18
C VAL A 84 17.72 -4.58 7.03
N PHE A 85 16.73 -5.13 7.76
CA PHE A 85 15.34 -4.70 7.68
C PHE A 85 14.88 -4.14 9.02
N THR A 86 14.17 -3.02 8.99
CA THR A 86 13.52 -2.42 10.16
C THR A 86 12.07 -2.08 9.87
N GLU A 87 11.29 -1.79 10.90
CA GLU A 87 9.90 -1.34 10.78
C GLU A 87 9.73 -0.04 11.57
N ASN A 88 9.05 0.93 10.99
CA ASN A 88 8.70 2.22 11.63
C ASN A 88 9.91 3.01 12.20
N LYS A 89 11.11 2.83 11.64
CA LYS A 89 12.29 3.55 12.10
C LYS A 89 12.34 4.97 11.54
N CYS A 90 11.90 5.15 10.29
CA CYS A 90 11.92 6.45 9.61
C CYS A 90 10.78 6.56 8.59
N PHE A 91 9.52 6.48 9.06
CA PHE A 91 8.33 6.44 8.22
C PHE A 91 8.27 7.58 7.20
N GLU A 92 8.42 8.83 7.65
CA GLU A 92 8.38 10.00 6.78
C GLU A 92 9.48 9.97 5.73
N GLU A 93 10.71 9.53 6.08
CA GLU A 93 11.81 9.40 5.14
C GLU A 93 11.51 8.35 4.05
N VAL A 94 10.85 7.23 4.42
CA VAL A 94 10.38 6.23 3.45
C VAL A 94 9.39 6.86 2.49
N MET A 95 8.39 7.60 2.96
CA MET A 95 7.43 8.29 2.10
C MET A 95 8.10 9.29 1.16
N ARG A 96 9.02 10.12 1.66
CA ARG A 96 9.79 11.09 0.85
C ARG A 96 10.64 10.40 -0.22
N ASN A 97 11.25 9.27 0.08
CA ASN A 97 11.94 8.48 -0.92
C ASN A 97 10.98 7.89 -1.97
N CYS A 98 9.78 7.44 -1.57
CA CYS A 98 8.75 6.99 -2.51
C CYS A 98 8.25 8.13 -3.42
N ALA A 99 8.13 9.35 -2.89
CA ALA A 99 7.73 10.53 -3.64
C ALA A 99 8.78 10.95 -4.69
N ASN A 100 10.05 10.81 -4.35
CA ASN A 100 11.16 11.28 -5.18
C ASN A 100 11.68 10.27 -6.21
N ILE A 101 11.14 9.04 -6.22
CA ILE A 101 11.61 8.04 -7.17
C ILE A 101 11.03 8.29 -8.57
N SER A 102 11.91 8.42 -9.57
CA SER A 102 11.49 8.51 -10.98
C SER A 102 10.88 7.18 -11.42
N ARG A 103 9.65 7.21 -11.90
CA ARG A 103 8.96 6.06 -12.48
C ARG A 103 8.81 6.23 -13.98
N ARG A 104 9.11 5.18 -14.75
CA ARG A 104 8.93 5.20 -16.22
C ARG A 104 7.47 5.53 -16.56
N GLY A 105 7.27 6.59 -17.35
CA GLY A 105 5.93 6.97 -17.84
C GLY A 105 5.08 7.77 -16.85
N GLN A 106 5.67 8.27 -15.78
CA GLN A 106 4.99 9.12 -14.81
C GLN A 106 5.77 10.43 -14.65
N ASP A 107 5.19 11.54 -15.10
CA ASP A 107 5.73 12.88 -14.85
C ASP A 107 5.24 13.35 -13.48
N GLY A 108 6.15 13.41 -12.50
CA GLY A 108 5.85 13.83 -11.12
C GLY A 108 5.49 12.69 -10.17
N THR A 109 5.03 13.06 -8.99
CA THR A 109 4.59 12.14 -7.94
C THR A 109 3.19 12.48 -7.48
N TRP A 110 2.40 11.46 -7.16
CA TRP A 110 1.11 11.61 -6.50
C TRP A 110 1.22 11.75 -4.97
N ILE A 111 2.43 11.55 -4.41
CA ILE A 111 2.67 11.66 -2.97
C ILE A 111 3.04 13.11 -2.63
N SER A 112 2.02 13.93 -2.34
CA SER A 112 2.16 15.33 -1.94
C SER A 112 2.61 15.48 -0.49
N GLU A 113 3.01 16.70 -0.10
CA GLU A 113 3.29 17.02 1.32
C GLU A 113 2.06 16.82 2.21
N GLU A 114 0.86 17.05 1.69
CA GLU A 114 -0.38 16.79 2.42
C GLU A 114 -0.57 15.30 2.69
N MET A 115 -0.30 14.44 1.72
CA MET A 115 -0.32 12.99 1.90
C MET A 115 0.75 12.53 2.90
N ILE A 116 1.98 13.05 2.80
CA ILE A 116 3.05 12.72 3.75
C ILE A 116 2.62 13.02 5.18
N LYS A 117 2.04 14.21 5.40
CA LYS A 117 1.51 14.62 6.72
C LYS A 117 0.40 13.67 7.20
N ALA A 118 -0.60 13.40 6.35
CA ALA A 118 -1.75 12.57 6.69
C ALA A 118 -1.34 11.12 7.05
N TYR A 119 -0.46 10.51 6.25
CA TYR A 119 -0.01 9.14 6.52
C TYR A 119 1.00 9.06 7.69
N THR A 120 1.77 10.12 7.93
CA THR A 120 2.59 10.21 9.15
C THR A 120 1.73 10.26 10.40
N GLU A 121 0.60 10.95 10.36
CA GLU A 121 -0.40 10.93 11.44
C GLU A 121 -0.98 9.51 11.63
N LEU A 122 -1.35 8.81 10.55
CA LEU A 122 -1.78 7.42 10.62
C LEU A 122 -0.70 6.51 11.25
N ASN A 123 0.56 6.73 10.92
CA ASN A 123 1.67 5.98 11.52
C ASN A 123 1.80 6.25 13.03
N GLN A 124 1.69 7.50 13.47
CA GLN A 124 1.69 7.86 14.89
C GLN A 124 0.53 7.24 15.67
N GLN A 125 -0.62 7.03 15.01
CA GLN A 125 -1.79 6.33 15.54
C GLN A 125 -1.68 4.79 15.46
N GLY A 126 -0.56 4.25 14.94
CA GLY A 126 -0.35 2.82 14.76
C GLY A 126 -1.22 2.19 13.66
N LYS A 127 -1.72 3.00 12.70
CA LYS A 127 -2.57 2.57 11.58
C LYS A 127 -1.81 2.44 10.27
N ALA A 128 -0.65 3.08 10.15
CA ALA A 128 0.25 2.92 9.01
C ALA A 128 1.63 2.44 9.48
N LYS A 129 2.34 1.77 8.60
CA LYS A 129 3.66 1.18 8.87
C LYS A 129 4.60 1.39 7.71
N SER A 130 5.87 1.62 8.00
CA SER A 130 6.95 1.55 7.02
C SER A 130 7.85 0.35 7.26
N ILE A 131 8.43 -0.13 6.19
CA ILE A 131 9.47 -1.14 6.18
C ILE A 131 10.69 -0.50 5.50
N GLU A 132 11.81 -0.49 6.20
CA GLU A 132 13.05 0.07 5.73
C GLU A 132 14.05 -1.04 5.37
N VAL A 133 14.78 -0.82 4.29
CA VAL A 133 15.84 -1.69 3.80
C VAL A 133 17.14 -0.94 3.80
N TRP A 134 18.09 -1.44 4.58
CA TRP A 134 19.39 -0.81 4.81
C TRP A 134 20.53 -1.65 4.22
N GLU A 135 21.51 -0.97 3.63
CA GLU A 135 22.78 -1.55 3.22
C GLU A 135 23.92 -0.65 3.73
N ASN A 136 24.86 -1.20 4.49
CA ASN A 136 25.98 -0.46 5.10
C ASN A 136 25.55 0.78 5.93
N GLY A 137 24.37 0.71 6.57
CA GLY A 137 23.81 1.80 7.37
C GLY A 137 23.06 2.88 6.57
N GLU A 138 22.99 2.77 5.24
CA GLU A 138 22.25 3.67 4.37
C GLU A 138 20.86 3.11 4.04
N LEU A 139 19.85 3.96 4.00
CA LEU A 139 18.50 3.63 3.57
C LEU A 139 18.44 3.49 2.04
N VAL A 140 18.42 2.24 1.56
CA VAL A 140 18.53 1.91 0.13
C VAL A 140 17.24 1.41 -0.51
N GLY A 141 16.22 1.14 0.30
CA GLY A 141 14.89 0.74 -0.17
C GLY A 141 13.89 0.74 0.96
N GLY A 142 12.63 0.56 0.62
CA GLY A 142 11.55 0.49 1.58
C GLY A 142 10.20 0.64 0.93
N PHE A 143 9.17 0.53 1.75
CA PHE A 143 7.78 0.75 1.37
C PHE A 143 6.96 1.12 2.60
N TYR A 144 5.77 1.64 2.39
CA TYR A 144 4.81 1.91 3.45
C TYR A 144 3.41 1.43 3.07
N GLY A 145 2.55 1.33 4.06
CA GLY A 145 1.16 0.95 3.87
C GLY A 145 0.32 1.12 5.14
N VAL A 146 -0.97 0.81 5.02
CA VAL A 146 -1.98 0.93 6.06
C VAL A 146 -2.36 -0.45 6.58
N GLU A 147 -2.48 -0.60 7.90
CA GLU A 147 -2.87 -1.85 8.56
C GLU A 147 -4.36 -1.86 8.90
N LEU A 148 -5.05 -2.89 8.44
CA LEU A 148 -6.48 -3.12 8.70
C LEU A 148 -6.66 -4.56 9.24
N GLY A 149 -6.35 -4.75 10.51
CA GLY A 149 -6.46 -6.06 11.14
C GLY A 149 -5.64 -7.14 10.42
N TYR A 150 -6.31 -7.99 9.62
CA TYR A 150 -5.68 -9.08 8.86
C TYR A 150 -5.25 -8.69 7.43
N VAL A 151 -5.40 -7.44 7.04
CA VAL A 151 -5.02 -6.94 5.71
C VAL A 151 -3.99 -5.84 5.86
N PHE A 152 -2.93 -5.91 5.07
CA PHE A 152 -1.98 -4.82 4.89
C PHE A 152 -2.17 -4.21 3.51
N CYS A 153 -2.54 -2.93 3.44
CA CYS A 153 -2.69 -2.19 2.19
C CYS A 153 -1.37 -1.51 1.84
N GLY A 154 -0.65 -2.06 0.85
CA GLY A 154 0.61 -1.50 0.37
C GLY A 154 0.36 -0.26 -0.48
N GLU A 155 1.03 0.85 -0.17
CA GLU A 155 0.83 2.13 -0.85
C GLU A 155 1.90 2.41 -1.92
N SER A 156 3.13 2.46 -1.51
CA SER A 156 4.22 2.79 -2.41
C SER A 156 5.54 2.21 -1.91
N MET A 157 6.44 1.93 -2.85
CA MET A 157 7.78 1.44 -2.56
C MET A 157 8.84 2.17 -3.38
N PHE A 158 10.07 2.21 -2.84
CA PHE A 158 11.23 2.73 -3.53
C PHE A 158 12.42 1.78 -3.43
N SER A 159 13.37 1.92 -4.35
CA SER A 159 14.59 1.13 -4.38
C SER A 159 15.72 1.96 -5.00
N LYS A 160 16.75 2.29 -4.22
CA LYS A 160 17.98 2.98 -4.68
C LYS A 160 19.00 2.00 -5.25
N VAL A 161 18.95 0.76 -4.76
CA VAL A 161 19.80 -0.33 -5.24
C VAL A 161 18.99 -1.52 -5.68
N SER A 162 19.50 -2.27 -6.64
CA SER A 162 18.78 -3.42 -7.22
C SER A 162 18.33 -4.41 -6.14
N ASN A 163 17.07 -4.83 -6.21
CA ASN A 163 16.42 -5.81 -5.35
C ASN A 163 16.16 -5.37 -3.89
N ALA A 164 16.45 -4.13 -3.49
CA ALA A 164 16.25 -3.71 -2.11
C ALA A 164 14.76 -3.75 -1.72
N SER A 165 13.87 -3.08 -2.46
CA SER A 165 12.43 -3.10 -2.17
C SER A 165 11.85 -4.51 -2.24
N LYS A 166 12.27 -5.31 -3.25
CA LYS A 166 11.85 -6.72 -3.38
C LYS A 166 12.26 -7.56 -2.18
N ALA A 167 13.49 -7.40 -1.68
CA ALA A 167 13.97 -8.08 -0.50
C ALA A 167 13.18 -7.68 0.76
N GLY A 168 12.93 -6.38 0.95
CA GLY A 168 12.12 -5.87 2.04
C GLY A 168 10.70 -6.40 2.03
N PHE A 169 10.06 -6.42 0.85
CA PHE A 169 8.71 -6.93 0.70
C PHE A 169 8.63 -8.44 1.01
N ILE A 170 9.55 -9.24 0.48
CA ILE A 170 9.61 -10.69 0.78
C ILE A 170 9.77 -10.92 2.29
N GLN A 171 10.73 -10.24 2.93
CA GLN A 171 10.96 -10.38 4.37
C GLN A 171 9.74 -9.96 5.21
N PHE A 172 9.06 -8.90 4.81
CA PHE A 172 7.84 -8.46 5.47
C PHE A 172 6.73 -9.50 5.36
N VAL A 173 6.47 -10.04 4.15
CA VAL A 173 5.43 -11.05 3.93
C VAL A 173 5.74 -12.33 4.70
N GLU A 174 6.98 -12.86 4.62
CA GLU A 174 7.40 -14.07 5.35
C GLU A 174 7.26 -13.88 6.88
N LYS A 175 7.69 -12.74 7.41
CA LYS A 175 7.62 -12.43 8.85
C LYS A 175 6.20 -12.33 9.38
N ASN A 176 5.26 -11.89 8.54
CA ASN A 176 3.88 -11.59 8.92
C ASN A 176 2.86 -12.56 8.30
N ALA A 177 3.30 -13.73 7.79
CA ALA A 177 2.42 -14.69 7.13
C ALA A 177 1.29 -15.22 8.04
N ASP A 178 1.55 -15.33 9.34
CA ASP A 178 0.53 -15.74 10.33
C ASP A 178 -0.38 -14.57 10.76
N ARG A 179 0.01 -13.33 10.47
CA ARG A 179 -0.72 -12.12 10.86
C ARG A 179 -1.69 -11.65 9.78
N TYR A 180 -1.21 -11.57 8.53
CA TYR A 180 -2.01 -11.07 7.43
C TYR A 180 -2.58 -12.22 6.60
N GLN A 181 -3.88 -12.17 6.35
CA GLN A 181 -4.55 -13.06 5.40
C GLN A 181 -4.32 -12.56 3.96
N LEU A 182 -4.06 -11.25 3.79
CA LEU A 182 -3.96 -10.61 2.50
C LEU A 182 -3.03 -9.39 2.55
N ILE A 183 -2.23 -9.22 1.51
CA ILE A 183 -1.55 -7.97 1.17
C ILE A 183 -2.30 -7.36 -0.01
N ASP A 184 -2.96 -6.24 0.22
CA ASP A 184 -3.62 -5.47 -0.82
C ASP A 184 -2.57 -4.70 -1.62
N CYS A 185 -2.43 -5.02 -2.89
CA CYS A 185 -1.52 -4.39 -3.84
C CYS A 185 -2.24 -3.35 -4.71
N GLN A 186 -3.56 -3.18 -4.51
CA GLN A 186 -4.45 -2.22 -5.16
C GLN A 186 -4.58 -2.44 -6.68
N VAL A 187 -3.53 -2.17 -7.45
CA VAL A 187 -3.51 -2.28 -8.91
C VAL A 187 -2.36 -3.17 -9.40
N TYR A 188 -2.53 -3.71 -10.59
CA TYR A 188 -1.54 -4.58 -11.23
C TYR A 188 -0.17 -3.90 -11.40
N THR A 189 0.88 -4.64 -11.07
CA THR A 189 2.26 -4.35 -11.47
C THR A 189 3.01 -5.65 -11.77
N GLU A 190 3.81 -5.68 -12.84
CA GLU A 190 4.68 -6.84 -13.17
C GLU A 190 5.59 -7.24 -12.01
N HIS A 191 6.03 -6.25 -11.22
CA HIS A 191 6.88 -6.46 -10.06
C HIS A 191 6.19 -7.35 -9.02
N LEU A 192 4.97 -7.02 -8.62
CA LEU A 192 4.20 -7.75 -7.61
C LEU A 192 3.64 -9.07 -8.16
N GLU A 193 3.26 -9.13 -9.44
CA GLU A 193 2.91 -10.38 -10.12
C GLU A 193 4.07 -11.39 -10.07
N SER A 194 5.31 -10.92 -10.28
CA SER A 194 6.51 -11.76 -10.18
C SER A 194 6.73 -12.35 -8.78
N LEU A 195 6.10 -11.78 -7.76
CA LEU A 195 6.09 -12.23 -6.37
C LEU A 195 4.87 -13.08 -6.01
N GLY A 196 3.96 -13.30 -6.96
CA GLY A 196 2.78 -14.16 -6.76
C GLY A 196 1.47 -13.41 -6.59
N ALA A 197 1.48 -12.07 -6.64
CA ALA A 197 0.24 -11.31 -6.61
C ALA A 197 -0.64 -11.61 -7.84
N ARG A 198 -1.94 -11.58 -7.65
CA ARG A 198 -2.96 -11.87 -8.66
C ARG A 198 -4.22 -11.04 -8.47
N GLU A 199 -5.03 -10.98 -9.48
CA GLU A 199 -6.35 -10.37 -9.42
C GLU A 199 -7.36 -11.28 -8.73
N ILE A 200 -8.26 -10.66 -7.94
CA ILE A 200 -9.48 -11.27 -7.41
C ILE A 200 -10.66 -10.32 -7.66
N PRO A 201 -11.90 -10.84 -7.74
CA PRO A 201 -13.08 -9.99 -7.77
C PRO A 201 -13.11 -9.06 -6.55
N LYS A 202 -13.49 -7.79 -6.73
CA LYS A 202 -13.61 -6.82 -5.64
C LYS A 202 -14.49 -7.31 -4.50
N ILE A 203 -15.56 -8.02 -4.82
CA ILE A 203 -16.49 -8.58 -3.81
C ILE A 203 -15.76 -9.54 -2.85
N GLU A 204 -14.87 -10.41 -3.37
CA GLU A 204 -14.07 -11.33 -2.57
C GLU A 204 -13.12 -10.57 -1.64
N PHE A 205 -12.48 -9.51 -2.15
CA PHE A 205 -11.63 -8.62 -1.36
C PHE A 205 -12.40 -7.95 -0.22
N LEU A 206 -13.59 -7.39 -0.50
CA LEU A 206 -14.44 -6.73 0.49
C LEU A 206 -14.93 -7.71 1.57
N ASP A 207 -15.21 -8.95 1.20
CA ASP A 207 -15.60 -10.00 2.15
C ASP A 207 -14.45 -10.37 3.11
N ILE A 208 -13.19 -10.32 2.62
CA ILE A 208 -12.00 -10.49 3.48
C ILE A 208 -11.85 -9.32 4.46
N LEU A 209 -12.03 -8.08 4.01
CA LEU A 209 -11.94 -6.88 4.86
C LEU A 209 -12.97 -6.85 5.99
N ARG A 210 -14.16 -7.44 5.78
CA ARG A 210 -15.26 -7.45 6.75
C ARG A 210 -15.14 -8.51 7.83
N LYS A 211 -14.22 -9.46 7.69
CA LYS A 211 -14.05 -10.48 8.72
C LYS A 211 -13.70 -9.82 10.06
N PRO A 212 -14.42 -10.16 11.15
CA PRO A 212 -14.11 -9.60 12.45
C PRO A 212 -12.67 -9.97 12.84
N THR A 213 -11.92 -9.01 13.36
CA THR A 213 -10.67 -9.27 14.06
C THR A 213 -11.02 -9.92 15.40
N ASN A 214 -10.70 -11.21 15.56
CA ASN A 214 -10.84 -11.92 16.83
C ASN A 214 -9.94 -11.32 17.91
#